data_0e5ab7e5ffc8cbc3696081644e756fcf
#
_entry.id   0e5ab7e5ffc8cbc3696081644e756fcf
#
_cell.length_a   1.000
_cell.length_b   1.000
_cell.length_c   1.000
_cell.angle_alpha   90.00
_cell.angle_beta   90.00
_cell.angle_gamma   90.00
#
_symmetry.space_group_name_H-M   'P 1'
#
loop_
_entity.id
_entity.type
_entity.pdbx_description
1 polymer ?
#
loop_
_entity_poly.entity_id
_entity_poly.type
_entity_poly.pdbx_seq_one_letter_code
_entity_poly.pdbx_strand_id
1 'polypeptide(L)'
;MSNLPKLLTDRSALFLDFDGTLADLARRPDAVEVHPELVDLLHGLYQRLDGALALITGRAREDLEPLLASPWPWPAAFEHGAVRLSLHGDNTNMRPDGLARAVQAAEHLVARHSGLLLERKQTSIALHYRLAPTLETLCVDTLARAIAQEPGLQLLRGKAVVEVKSAGVSKGTAIEAFMQEAPFKGRVPIFAGDDVTDEAGFDVVQRLGGDGIKVGEGATRARHRCAHPQALREWLGSAQHLSNSPP
;
A
#
# COMPACT_ATOMS: atom_id res chain seq x y z
N MET A 1 7.65 13.80 17.90
CA MET A 1 9.07 13.94 17.50
C MET A 1 9.38 12.81 16.54
N SER A 2 10.01 13.09 15.41
CA SER A 2 10.40 12.05 14.45
C SER A 2 11.55 11.22 15.03
N ASN A 3 11.39 9.89 14.99
CA ASN A 3 12.42 8.93 15.35
C ASN A 3 12.60 8.03 14.11
N LEU A 4 13.42 8.49 13.17
CA LEU A 4 13.70 7.78 11.93
C LEU A 4 14.92 6.87 12.09
N PRO A 5 15.00 5.75 11.33
CA PRO A 5 16.16 4.87 11.39
C PRO A 5 17.41 5.59 10.90
N LYS A 6 18.57 5.02 11.23
CA LYS A 6 19.82 5.44 10.61
C LYS A 6 19.70 5.27 9.10
N LEU A 7 20.49 6.05 8.37
CA LEU A 7 20.40 6.19 6.92
C LEU A 7 20.31 4.88 6.15
N LEU A 8 19.65 4.94 4.99
CA LEU A 8 19.64 3.86 4.00
C LEU A 8 21.09 3.52 3.59
N THR A 9 21.36 2.24 3.49
CA THR A 9 22.64 1.71 2.98
C THR A 9 22.42 1.05 1.62
N ASP A 10 23.47 0.74 0.92
CA ASP A 10 23.48 -0.08 -0.31
C ASP A 10 22.89 -1.49 -0.10
N ARG A 11 22.84 -1.96 1.16
CA ARG A 11 22.23 -3.22 1.54
C ARG A 11 20.75 -3.12 1.92
N SER A 12 20.15 -1.94 1.84
CA SER A 12 18.73 -1.75 2.12
C SER A 12 17.85 -2.22 0.97
N ALA A 13 16.67 -2.77 1.31
CA ALA A 13 15.54 -2.98 0.41
C ALA A 13 14.42 -2.05 0.87
N LEU A 14 13.99 -1.11 0.03
CA LEU A 14 13.06 -0.07 0.40
C LEU A 14 11.67 -0.35 -0.15
N PHE A 15 10.69 -0.41 0.75
CA PHE A 15 9.29 -0.56 0.45
C PHE A 15 8.54 0.68 0.92
N LEU A 16 7.68 1.26 0.09
CA LEU A 16 6.99 2.50 0.39
C LEU A 16 5.51 2.37 0.05
N ASP A 17 4.65 2.68 1.01
CA ASP A 17 3.26 2.97 0.71
C ASP A 17 3.15 4.34 0.02
N PHE A 18 1.98 4.62 -0.58
CA PHE A 18 1.80 5.81 -1.38
C PHE A 18 0.94 6.88 -0.71
N ASP A 19 -0.35 6.60 -0.48
CA ASP A 19 -1.31 7.56 0.06
C ASP A 19 -1.10 7.78 1.56
N GLY A 20 -0.92 9.02 1.99
CA GLY A 20 -0.61 9.35 3.39
C GLY A 20 0.84 9.08 3.79
N THR A 21 1.63 8.50 2.89
CA THR A 21 3.03 8.11 3.11
C THR A 21 3.98 8.89 2.22
N LEU A 22 3.91 8.74 0.91
CA LEU A 22 4.68 9.51 -0.08
C LEU A 22 3.92 10.76 -0.55
N ALA A 23 2.63 10.62 -0.79
CA ALA A 23 1.72 11.69 -1.14
C ALA A 23 0.82 12.05 0.05
N ASP A 24 0.45 13.32 0.16
CA ASP A 24 -0.48 13.78 1.17
C ASP A 24 -1.88 13.25 0.89
N LEU A 25 -2.64 12.93 1.97
CA LEU A 25 -4.01 12.44 1.81
C LEU A 25 -4.92 13.51 1.23
N ALA A 26 -5.56 13.20 0.10
CA ALA A 26 -6.59 14.04 -0.49
C ALA A 26 -8.01 13.63 -0.04
N ARG A 27 -8.98 14.52 -0.25
CA ARG A 27 -10.39 14.22 0.06
C ARG A 27 -10.97 13.12 -0.83
N ARG A 28 -10.42 12.96 -2.04
CA ARG A 28 -10.81 11.97 -3.04
C ARG A 28 -9.53 11.34 -3.63
N PRO A 29 -9.55 10.06 -3.98
CA PRO A 29 -8.39 9.37 -4.56
C PRO A 29 -7.88 10.01 -5.86
N ASP A 30 -8.80 10.55 -6.68
CA ASP A 30 -8.50 11.24 -7.94
C ASP A 30 -8.00 12.68 -7.78
N ALA A 31 -7.99 13.21 -6.56
CA ALA A 31 -7.51 14.56 -6.23
C ALA A 31 -6.12 14.56 -5.56
N VAL A 32 -5.40 13.45 -5.60
CA VAL A 32 -4.02 13.39 -5.09
C VAL A 32 -3.10 14.07 -6.08
N GLU A 33 -2.33 15.03 -5.58
CA GLU A 33 -1.31 15.73 -6.37
C GLU A 33 0.06 15.15 -6.08
N VAL A 34 0.82 14.87 -7.12
CA VAL A 34 2.19 14.38 -7.05
C VAL A 34 3.12 15.39 -7.69
N HIS A 35 4.04 15.93 -6.88
CA HIS A 35 5.05 16.84 -7.38
C HIS A 35 6.13 16.08 -8.18
N PRO A 36 6.62 16.64 -9.29
CA PRO A 36 7.68 16.02 -10.10
C PRO A 36 8.91 15.60 -9.28
N GLU A 37 9.26 16.38 -8.27
CA GLU A 37 10.37 16.12 -7.34
C GLU A 37 10.25 14.75 -6.62
N LEU A 38 9.02 14.26 -6.39
CA LEU A 38 8.82 12.93 -5.81
C LEU A 38 9.25 11.82 -6.78
N VAL A 39 8.94 11.99 -8.06
CA VAL A 39 9.32 11.02 -9.10
C VAL A 39 10.85 10.98 -9.24
N ASP A 40 11.50 12.15 -9.27
CA ASP A 40 12.95 12.27 -9.31
C ASP A 40 13.61 11.64 -8.08
N LEU A 41 13.05 11.87 -6.89
CA LEU A 41 13.51 11.25 -5.64
C LEU A 41 13.43 9.73 -5.71
N LEU A 42 12.30 9.17 -6.13
CA LEU A 42 12.12 7.71 -6.25
C LEU A 42 13.06 7.12 -7.29
N HIS A 43 13.27 7.80 -8.41
CA HIS A 43 14.20 7.36 -9.45
C HIS A 43 15.65 7.32 -8.92
N GLY A 44 16.10 8.36 -8.24
CA GLY A 44 17.43 8.41 -7.64
C GLY A 44 17.63 7.33 -6.57
N LEU A 45 16.61 7.06 -5.73
CA LEU A 45 16.66 5.98 -4.74
C LEU A 45 16.67 4.60 -5.40
N TYR A 46 15.90 4.40 -6.45
CA TYR A 46 15.90 3.14 -7.21
C TYR A 46 17.28 2.83 -7.79
N GLN A 47 17.94 3.82 -8.40
CA GLN A 47 19.30 3.68 -8.90
C GLN A 47 20.30 3.41 -7.78
N ARG A 48 20.25 4.18 -6.69
CA ARG A 48 21.14 4.03 -5.55
C ARG A 48 21.02 2.67 -4.87
N LEU A 49 19.81 2.11 -4.79
CA LEU A 49 19.54 0.81 -4.18
C LEU A 49 19.68 -0.35 -5.18
N ASP A 50 20.24 -0.09 -6.36
CA ASP A 50 20.42 -1.09 -7.41
C ASP A 50 19.12 -1.86 -7.71
N GLY A 51 18.01 -1.09 -7.84
CA GLY A 51 16.70 -1.61 -8.13
C GLY A 51 15.89 -2.12 -6.92
N ALA A 52 16.46 -2.16 -5.72
CA ALA A 52 15.77 -2.69 -4.53
C ALA A 52 14.82 -1.66 -3.87
N LEU A 53 13.94 -1.08 -4.69
CA LEU A 53 12.83 -0.22 -4.28
C LEU A 53 11.53 -0.73 -4.88
N ALA A 54 10.47 -0.84 -4.07
CA ALA A 54 9.12 -1.17 -4.54
C ALA A 54 8.05 -0.31 -3.85
N LEU A 55 7.00 0.05 -4.60
CA LEU A 55 5.78 0.61 -4.02
C LEU A 55 4.83 -0.50 -3.58
N ILE A 56 4.19 -0.29 -2.42
CA ILE A 56 3.24 -1.25 -1.85
C ILE A 56 1.95 -0.50 -1.50
N THR A 57 0.98 -0.49 -2.39
CA THR A 57 -0.20 0.38 -2.29
C THR A 57 -1.53 -0.37 -2.28
N GLY A 58 -2.57 0.25 -1.75
CA GLY A 58 -3.97 -0.20 -1.88
C GLY A 58 -4.63 0.22 -3.20
N ARG A 59 -3.99 1.11 -3.98
CA ARG A 59 -4.50 1.53 -5.29
C ARG A 59 -4.44 0.40 -6.31
N ALA A 60 -5.33 0.46 -7.30
CA ALA A 60 -5.17 -0.29 -8.53
C ALA A 60 -4.03 0.30 -9.38
N ARG A 61 -3.48 -0.49 -10.28
CA ARG A 61 -2.37 -0.06 -11.15
C ARG A 61 -2.77 1.13 -12.01
N GLU A 62 -3.95 1.08 -12.58
CA GLU A 62 -4.53 2.08 -13.47
C GLU A 62 -4.71 3.46 -12.79
N ASP A 63 -4.86 3.45 -11.44
CA ASP A 63 -5.04 4.68 -10.64
C ASP A 63 -3.71 5.30 -10.21
N LEU A 64 -2.65 4.49 -10.09
CA LEU A 64 -1.35 4.96 -9.61
C LEU A 64 -0.43 5.40 -10.75
N GLU A 65 -0.35 4.65 -11.84
CA GLU A 65 0.56 4.93 -12.95
C GLU A 65 0.43 6.35 -13.53
N PRO A 66 -0.80 6.90 -13.72
CA PRO A 66 -0.94 8.28 -14.20
C PRO A 66 -0.38 9.34 -13.25
N LEU A 67 -0.32 9.05 -11.95
CA LEU A 67 0.17 9.99 -10.93
C LEU A 67 1.71 10.07 -10.89
N LEU A 68 2.38 8.99 -11.27
CA LEU A 68 3.84 8.85 -11.09
C LEU A 68 4.63 8.90 -12.40
N ALA A 69 4.00 9.34 -13.49
CA ALA A 69 4.49 9.28 -14.86
C ALA A 69 4.54 7.84 -15.44
N SER A 70 4.06 7.71 -16.68
CA SER A 70 4.06 6.44 -17.42
C SER A 70 5.20 6.43 -18.44
N PRO A 71 5.86 5.28 -18.68
CA PRO A 71 5.60 3.96 -18.12
C PRO A 71 6.21 3.81 -16.72
N TRP A 72 5.49 3.09 -15.83
CA TRP A 72 5.97 2.77 -14.48
C TRP A 72 7.07 1.69 -14.57
N PRO A 73 8.33 2.02 -14.27
CA PRO A 73 9.44 1.11 -14.55
C PRO A 73 9.88 0.26 -13.35
N TRP A 74 9.25 0.44 -12.17
CA TRP A 74 9.77 -0.14 -10.93
C TRP A 74 8.89 -1.26 -10.38
N PRO A 75 9.43 -2.14 -9.53
CA PRO A 75 8.64 -3.11 -8.79
C PRO A 75 7.53 -2.44 -7.98
N ALA A 76 6.35 -3.03 -7.98
CA ALA A 76 5.23 -2.53 -7.19
C ALA A 76 4.27 -3.66 -6.80
N ALA A 77 3.52 -3.46 -5.72
CA ALA A 77 2.38 -4.27 -5.35
C ALA A 77 1.15 -3.37 -5.20
N PHE A 78 0.13 -3.68 -5.95
CA PHE A 78 -1.15 -2.98 -6.01
C PHE A 78 -2.23 -3.78 -5.27
N GLU A 79 -3.37 -3.16 -5.00
CA GLU A 79 -4.51 -3.77 -4.31
C GLU A 79 -4.08 -4.52 -3.03
N HIS A 80 -3.27 -3.82 -2.20
CA HIS A 80 -2.70 -4.35 -0.95
C HIS A 80 -1.84 -5.60 -1.12
N GLY A 81 -1.27 -5.83 -2.30
CA GLY A 81 -0.41 -6.98 -2.60
C GLY A 81 -1.05 -8.06 -3.46
N ALA A 82 -2.28 -7.86 -3.91
CA ALA A 82 -2.97 -8.83 -4.76
C ALA A 82 -2.42 -8.89 -6.19
N VAL A 83 -1.93 -7.76 -6.69
CA VAL A 83 -1.27 -7.65 -8.00
C VAL A 83 0.16 -7.23 -7.76
N ARG A 84 1.15 -8.02 -8.16
CA ARG A 84 2.56 -7.73 -7.97
C ARG A 84 3.27 -7.66 -9.32
N LEU A 85 3.88 -6.52 -9.57
CA LEU A 85 4.78 -6.27 -10.70
C LEU A 85 6.22 -6.42 -10.21
N SER A 86 6.93 -7.40 -10.72
CA SER A 86 8.35 -7.62 -10.41
C SER A 86 9.20 -7.55 -11.67
N LEU A 87 10.52 -7.53 -11.52
CA LEU A 87 11.45 -7.60 -12.65
C LEU A 87 11.38 -8.93 -13.43
N HIS A 88 10.74 -9.94 -12.85
CA HIS A 88 10.57 -11.26 -13.45
C HIS A 88 9.18 -11.46 -14.08
N GLY A 89 8.35 -10.43 -14.11
CA GLY A 89 7.01 -10.44 -14.68
C GLY A 89 5.91 -10.13 -13.66
N ASP A 90 4.69 -10.02 -14.17
CA ASP A 90 3.50 -9.73 -13.38
C ASP A 90 2.98 -11.00 -12.71
N ASN A 91 2.72 -10.90 -11.41
CA ASN A 91 2.05 -11.95 -10.67
C ASN A 91 0.76 -11.38 -10.06
N THR A 92 -0.37 -11.82 -10.58
CA THR A 92 -1.70 -11.41 -10.12
C THR A 92 -2.35 -12.58 -9.41
N ASN A 93 -2.78 -12.38 -8.17
CA ASN A 93 -3.66 -13.35 -7.52
C ASN A 93 -4.97 -13.39 -8.30
N MET A 94 -5.43 -14.60 -8.62
CA MET A 94 -6.70 -14.76 -9.32
C MET A 94 -7.83 -14.09 -8.53
N ARG A 95 -8.78 -13.50 -9.27
CA ARG A 95 -10.01 -12.98 -8.67
C ARG A 95 -10.71 -14.11 -7.93
N PRO A 96 -11.01 -13.97 -6.63
CA PRO A 96 -11.66 -15.03 -5.87
C PRO A 96 -13.07 -15.34 -6.42
N ASP A 97 -13.44 -16.61 -6.53
CA ASP A 97 -14.72 -17.03 -7.08
C ASP A 97 -15.92 -16.43 -6.34
N GLY A 98 -15.84 -16.30 -5.00
CA GLY A 98 -16.89 -15.72 -4.16
C GLY A 98 -17.09 -14.22 -4.29
N LEU A 99 -16.21 -13.49 -4.96
CA LEU A 99 -16.26 -12.02 -5.07
C LEU A 99 -17.53 -11.54 -5.81
N ALA A 100 -18.05 -12.33 -6.74
CA ALA A 100 -19.25 -11.99 -7.50
C ALA A 100 -20.50 -11.77 -6.61
N ARG A 101 -20.64 -12.54 -5.51
CA ARG A 101 -21.73 -12.36 -4.54
C ARG A 101 -21.61 -11.03 -3.78
N ALA A 102 -20.39 -10.68 -3.39
CA ALA A 102 -20.13 -9.39 -2.73
C ALA A 102 -20.39 -8.21 -3.69
N VAL A 103 -20.00 -8.32 -4.96
CA VAL A 103 -20.34 -7.33 -5.99
C VAL A 103 -21.85 -7.13 -6.07
N GLN A 104 -22.60 -8.20 -6.26
CA GLN A 104 -24.07 -8.13 -6.38
C GLN A 104 -24.73 -7.52 -5.15
N ALA A 105 -24.26 -7.90 -3.94
CA ALA A 105 -24.76 -7.34 -2.69
C ALA A 105 -24.48 -5.84 -2.57
N ALA A 106 -23.28 -5.40 -2.96
CA ALA A 106 -22.90 -3.99 -2.96
C ALA A 106 -23.69 -3.19 -3.99
N GLU A 107 -23.91 -3.72 -5.20
CA GLU A 107 -24.74 -3.08 -6.24
C GLU A 107 -26.17 -2.82 -5.78
N HIS A 108 -26.77 -3.80 -5.09
CA HIS A 108 -28.11 -3.64 -4.53
C HIS A 108 -28.18 -2.54 -3.46
N LEU A 109 -27.11 -2.34 -2.67
CA LEU A 109 -27.04 -1.23 -1.72
C LEU A 109 -26.90 0.11 -2.42
N VAL A 110 -25.97 0.22 -3.36
CA VAL A 110 -25.71 1.47 -4.11
C VAL A 110 -26.96 1.92 -4.87
N ALA A 111 -27.72 0.98 -5.46
CA ALA A 111 -28.96 1.30 -6.16
C ALA A 111 -30.05 1.91 -5.25
N ARG A 112 -29.98 1.69 -3.93
CA ARG A 112 -30.97 2.17 -2.94
C ARG A 112 -30.49 3.39 -2.14
N HIS A 113 -29.21 3.69 -2.16
CA HIS A 113 -28.58 4.71 -1.31
C HIS A 113 -27.58 5.55 -2.11
N SER A 114 -28.02 6.73 -2.51
CA SER A 114 -27.24 7.66 -3.38
C SER A 114 -25.91 8.14 -2.78
N GLY A 115 -25.69 7.97 -1.48
CA GLY A 115 -24.41 8.34 -0.82
C GLY A 115 -23.38 7.21 -0.79
N LEU A 116 -23.70 6.04 -1.35
CA LEU A 116 -22.77 4.92 -1.47
C LEU A 116 -22.14 4.90 -2.85
N LEU A 117 -20.84 4.52 -2.89
CA LEU A 117 -20.08 4.34 -4.13
C LEU A 117 -19.42 2.96 -4.11
N LEU A 118 -19.65 2.17 -5.15
CA LEU A 118 -18.94 0.90 -5.38
C LEU A 118 -17.77 1.13 -6.32
N GLU A 119 -16.57 0.89 -5.82
CA GLU A 119 -15.34 0.80 -6.60
C GLU A 119 -15.03 -0.68 -6.85
N ARG A 120 -14.80 -1.03 -8.12
CA ARG A 120 -14.44 -2.38 -8.53
C ARG A 120 -12.98 -2.38 -8.95
N LYS A 121 -12.19 -3.21 -8.28
CA LYS A 121 -10.79 -3.45 -8.61
C LYS A 121 -10.63 -4.80 -9.31
N GLN A 122 -9.42 -5.13 -9.71
CA GLN A 122 -9.14 -6.38 -10.40
C GLN A 122 -9.41 -7.60 -9.52
N THR A 123 -9.02 -7.57 -8.25
CA THR A 123 -9.09 -8.69 -7.31
C THR A 123 -9.97 -8.44 -6.08
N SER A 124 -10.50 -7.23 -5.94
CA SER A 124 -11.30 -6.79 -4.78
C SER A 124 -12.44 -5.85 -5.16
N ILE A 125 -13.28 -5.50 -4.19
CA ILE A 125 -14.24 -4.41 -4.29
C ILE A 125 -14.17 -3.53 -3.05
N ALA A 126 -14.40 -2.22 -3.21
CA ALA A 126 -14.52 -1.28 -2.10
C ALA A 126 -15.86 -0.57 -2.13
N LEU A 127 -16.60 -0.63 -1.02
CA LEU A 127 -17.87 0.07 -0.84
C LEU A 127 -17.65 1.28 0.07
N HIS A 128 -17.66 2.46 -0.54
CA HIS A 128 -17.46 3.73 0.15
C HIS A 128 -18.79 4.27 0.69
N TYR A 129 -18.78 4.68 1.96
CA TYR A 129 -19.92 5.29 2.65
C TYR A 129 -19.59 6.67 3.23
N ARG A 130 -18.54 7.35 2.69
CA ARG A 130 -18.10 8.67 3.18
C ARG A 130 -19.20 9.74 3.10
N LEU A 131 -20.04 9.70 2.06
CA LEU A 131 -21.16 10.62 1.89
C LEU A 131 -22.44 10.16 2.62
N ALA A 132 -22.43 8.97 3.21
CA ALA A 132 -23.52 8.39 3.99
C ALA A 132 -22.99 7.62 5.21
N PRO A 133 -22.30 8.28 6.16
CA PRO A 133 -21.57 7.61 7.25
C PRO A 133 -22.52 6.81 8.19
N THR A 134 -23.78 7.16 8.27
CA THR A 134 -24.80 6.42 9.04
C THR A 134 -25.08 5.03 8.49
N LEU A 135 -24.69 4.75 7.24
CA LEU A 135 -24.85 3.44 6.58
C LEU A 135 -23.67 2.49 6.80
N GLU A 136 -22.65 2.87 7.57
CA GLU A 136 -21.48 2.02 7.83
C GLU A 136 -21.86 0.60 8.25
N THR A 137 -22.67 0.47 9.30
CA THR A 137 -23.10 -0.84 9.81
C THR A 137 -23.81 -1.66 8.74
N LEU A 138 -24.71 -1.03 7.98
CA LEU A 138 -25.42 -1.70 6.89
C LEU A 138 -24.47 -2.21 5.81
N CYS A 139 -23.50 -1.40 5.40
CA CYS A 139 -22.49 -1.78 4.40
C CYS A 139 -21.65 -2.97 4.87
N VAL A 140 -21.12 -2.89 6.10
CA VAL A 140 -20.29 -3.94 6.69
C VAL A 140 -21.07 -5.24 6.83
N ASP A 141 -22.28 -5.21 7.42
CA ASP A 141 -23.09 -6.40 7.66
C ASP A 141 -23.54 -7.06 6.35
N THR A 142 -23.84 -6.25 5.33
CA THR A 142 -24.25 -6.79 4.03
C THR A 142 -23.09 -7.53 3.35
N LEU A 143 -21.90 -6.93 3.31
CA LEU A 143 -20.74 -7.59 2.72
C LEU A 143 -20.25 -8.77 3.56
N ALA A 144 -20.30 -8.67 4.90
CA ALA A 144 -19.97 -9.81 5.78
C ALA A 144 -20.85 -11.03 5.50
N ARG A 145 -22.16 -10.81 5.36
CA ARG A 145 -23.10 -11.90 4.99
C ARG A 145 -22.84 -12.45 3.60
N ALA A 146 -22.51 -11.59 2.65
CA ALA A 146 -22.23 -12.02 1.28
C ALA A 146 -21.02 -12.96 1.17
N ILE A 147 -20.02 -12.79 2.06
CA ILE A 147 -18.79 -13.60 2.07
C ILE A 147 -18.72 -14.63 3.21
N ALA A 148 -19.78 -14.79 4.00
CA ALA A 148 -19.78 -15.64 5.20
C ALA A 148 -19.37 -17.11 4.95
N GLN A 149 -19.60 -17.62 3.74
CA GLN A 149 -19.26 -18.99 3.34
C GLN A 149 -18.04 -19.05 2.37
N GLU A 150 -17.32 -17.95 2.24
CA GLU A 150 -16.17 -17.81 1.34
C GLU A 150 -14.87 -17.66 2.15
N PRO A 151 -14.24 -18.75 2.60
CA PRO A 151 -13.05 -18.69 3.44
C PRO A 151 -11.84 -18.03 2.73
N GLY A 152 -11.89 -17.98 1.40
CA GLY A 152 -10.90 -17.29 0.58
C GLY A 152 -11.07 -15.77 0.53
N LEU A 153 -12.10 -15.21 1.18
CA LEU A 153 -12.37 -13.77 1.24
C LEU A 153 -12.33 -13.24 2.67
N GLN A 154 -11.98 -11.97 2.79
CA GLN A 154 -12.01 -11.22 4.04
C GLN A 154 -12.51 -9.81 3.85
N LEU A 155 -13.08 -9.23 4.92
CA LEU A 155 -13.38 -7.81 4.99
C LEU A 155 -12.19 -7.05 5.53
N LEU A 156 -11.89 -5.94 4.88
CA LEU A 156 -10.97 -4.92 5.38
C LEU A 156 -11.76 -3.63 5.62
N ARG A 157 -11.71 -3.11 6.86
CA ARG A 157 -12.34 -1.83 7.21
C ARG A 157 -11.32 -0.72 7.11
N GLY A 158 -11.63 0.29 6.29
CA GLY A 158 -10.84 1.50 6.14
C GLY A 158 -11.59 2.74 6.61
N LYS A 159 -11.05 3.89 6.32
CA LYS A 159 -11.63 5.19 6.70
C LYS A 159 -12.80 5.55 5.79
N ALA A 160 -14.04 5.27 6.26
CA ALA A 160 -15.29 5.43 5.54
C ALA A 160 -15.43 4.54 4.28
N VAL A 161 -14.86 3.35 4.34
CA VAL A 161 -14.89 2.32 3.30
C VAL A 161 -14.84 0.93 3.93
N VAL A 162 -15.50 -0.04 3.32
CA VAL A 162 -15.32 -1.46 3.59
C VAL A 162 -14.96 -2.17 2.28
N GLU A 163 -13.90 -2.95 2.30
CA GLU A 163 -13.36 -3.68 1.16
C GLU A 163 -13.54 -5.18 1.36
N VAL A 164 -13.89 -5.89 0.28
CA VAL A 164 -13.85 -7.35 0.19
C VAL A 164 -12.69 -7.73 -0.70
N LYS A 165 -11.75 -8.51 -0.16
CA LYS A 165 -10.52 -8.93 -0.84
C LYS A 165 -10.13 -10.36 -0.51
N SER A 166 -9.17 -10.91 -1.22
CA SER A 166 -8.62 -12.24 -0.92
C SER A 166 -8.05 -12.31 0.50
N ALA A 167 -8.39 -13.36 1.22
CA ALA A 167 -7.77 -13.70 2.48
C ALA A 167 -6.29 -14.09 2.25
N GLY A 168 -5.42 -13.75 3.21
CA GLY A 168 -3.99 -14.05 3.11
C GLY A 168 -3.20 -13.08 2.21
N VAL A 169 -3.86 -12.15 1.54
CA VAL A 169 -3.20 -11.09 0.77
C VAL A 169 -3.08 -9.84 1.64
N SER A 170 -1.85 -9.33 1.78
CA SER A 170 -1.54 -8.12 2.55
C SER A 170 -0.28 -7.45 2.01
N LYS A 171 -0.06 -6.20 2.40
CA LYS A 171 1.21 -5.51 2.12
C LYS A 171 2.42 -6.30 2.67
N GLY A 172 2.24 -6.98 3.80
CA GLY A 172 3.27 -7.85 4.38
C GLY A 172 3.62 -9.05 3.49
N THR A 173 2.61 -9.78 2.99
CA THR A 173 2.86 -10.94 2.11
C THR A 173 3.49 -10.52 0.77
N ALA A 174 3.19 -9.32 0.27
CA ALA A 174 3.84 -8.77 -0.91
C ALA A 174 5.33 -8.48 -0.65
N ILE A 175 5.65 -7.86 0.49
CA ILE A 175 7.03 -7.60 0.91
C ILE A 175 7.80 -8.92 1.07
N GLU A 176 7.22 -9.93 1.74
CA GLU A 176 7.84 -11.26 1.85
C GLU A 176 8.18 -11.86 0.49
N ALA A 177 7.26 -11.75 -0.47
CA ALA A 177 7.47 -12.27 -1.82
C ALA A 177 8.62 -11.53 -2.53
N PHE A 178 8.69 -10.19 -2.44
CA PHE A 178 9.81 -9.43 -2.98
C PHE A 178 11.16 -9.83 -2.34
N MET A 179 11.18 -10.04 -1.02
CA MET A 179 12.41 -10.43 -0.31
C MET A 179 12.95 -11.82 -0.68
N GLN A 180 12.19 -12.63 -1.44
CA GLN A 180 12.67 -13.92 -1.96
C GLN A 180 13.40 -13.81 -3.31
N GLU A 181 13.28 -12.68 -4.00
CA GLU A 181 13.81 -12.49 -5.35
C GLU A 181 14.79 -11.30 -5.47
N ALA A 182 15.65 -11.34 -6.48
CA ALA A 182 16.49 -10.20 -6.82
C ALA A 182 15.62 -9.02 -7.30
N PRO A 183 15.99 -7.78 -6.98
CA PRO A 183 17.21 -7.34 -6.28
C PRO A 183 17.09 -7.26 -4.75
N PHE A 184 15.96 -7.64 -4.16
CA PHE A 184 15.64 -7.49 -2.73
C PHE A 184 16.29 -8.57 -1.85
N LYS A 185 16.49 -9.76 -2.40
CA LYS A 185 16.98 -10.93 -1.65
C LYS A 185 18.32 -10.66 -0.97
N GLY A 186 18.39 -10.97 0.34
CA GLY A 186 19.60 -10.81 1.15
C GLY A 186 19.88 -9.38 1.64
N ARG A 187 18.97 -8.43 1.34
CA ARG A 187 19.03 -7.06 1.84
C ARG A 187 18.25 -6.90 3.14
N VAL A 188 18.43 -5.76 3.80
CA VAL A 188 17.69 -5.38 5.01
C VAL A 188 16.45 -4.60 4.63
N PRO A 189 15.23 -5.09 4.88
CA PRO A 189 14.01 -4.43 4.43
C PRO A 189 13.66 -3.23 5.31
N ILE A 190 13.23 -2.13 4.69
CA ILE A 190 12.65 -0.96 5.35
C ILE A 190 11.31 -0.69 4.69
N PHE A 191 10.27 -0.53 5.50
CA PHE A 191 8.93 -0.21 5.01
C PHE A 191 8.37 1.02 5.71
N ALA A 192 7.87 1.99 4.92
CA ALA A 192 7.14 3.15 5.43
C ALA A 192 5.67 3.10 5.02
N GLY A 193 4.78 3.43 5.96
CA GLY A 193 3.32 3.43 5.76
C GLY A 193 2.58 4.26 6.81
N ASP A 194 1.32 4.62 6.55
CA ASP A 194 0.51 5.51 7.40
C ASP A 194 -0.75 4.88 7.99
N ASP A 195 -1.24 3.76 7.46
CA ASP A 195 -2.55 3.21 7.81
C ASP A 195 -2.46 1.83 8.48
N VAL A 196 -3.60 1.34 8.94
CA VAL A 196 -3.77 0.01 9.57
C VAL A 196 -3.35 -1.13 8.63
N THR A 197 -3.49 -0.95 7.32
CA THR A 197 -3.08 -1.94 6.32
C THR A 197 -1.57 -2.13 6.24
N ASP A 198 -0.79 -1.15 6.74
CA ASP A 198 0.67 -1.19 6.77
C ASP A 198 1.23 -1.97 7.94
N GLU A 199 0.43 -2.20 8.98
CA GLU A 199 0.87 -2.93 10.17
C GLU A 199 1.40 -4.34 9.85
N ALA A 200 0.77 -5.03 8.88
CA ALA A 200 1.27 -6.32 8.39
C ALA A 200 2.65 -6.20 7.71
N GLY A 201 2.91 -5.07 7.03
CA GLY A 201 4.22 -4.79 6.44
C GLY A 201 5.27 -4.50 7.51
N PHE A 202 4.94 -3.71 8.53
CA PHE A 202 5.83 -3.44 9.66
C PHE A 202 6.22 -4.72 10.39
N ASP A 203 5.26 -5.61 10.67
CA ASP A 203 5.53 -6.91 11.31
C ASP A 203 6.53 -7.73 10.47
N VAL A 204 6.34 -7.77 9.15
CA VAL A 204 7.20 -8.55 8.24
C VAL A 204 8.62 -7.99 8.20
N VAL A 205 8.81 -6.70 7.92
CA VAL A 205 10.15 -6.13 7.78
C VAL A 205 10.93 -6.24 9.09
N GLN A 206 10.27 -6.05 10.23
CA GLN A 206 10.89 -6.15 11.55
C GLN A 206 11.26 -7.60 11.94
N ARG A 207 10.45 -8.58 11.53
CA ARG A 207 10.77 -10.00 11.69
C ARG A 207 11.96 -10.42 10.82
N LEU A 208 12.13 -9.78 9.65
CA LEU A 208 13.28 -9.98 8.76
C LEU A 208 14.53 -9.16 9.17
N GLY A 209 14.52 -8.53 10.35
CA GLY A 209 15.67 -7.79 10.88
C GLY A 209 15.80 -6.36 10.36
N GLY A 210 14.77 -5.85 9.71
CA GLY A 210 14.70 -4.49 9.20
C GLY A 210 13.84 -3.56 10.06
N ASP A 211 13.39 -2.45 9.47
CA ASP A 211 12.70 -1.38 10.18
C ASP A 211 11.37 -0.98 9.55
N GLY A 212 10.34 -0.84 10.39
CA GLY A 212 9.07 -0.21 10.04
C GLY A 212 9.05 1.26 10.44
N ILE A 213 8.52 2.12 9.56
CA ILE A 213 8.37 3.56 9.77
C ILE A 213 6.90 3.94 9.64
N LYS A 214 6.26 4.29 10.75
CA LYS A 214 4.91 4.85 10.76
C LYS A 214 4.95 6.31 10.35
N VAL A 215 4.18 6.69 9.34
CA VAL A 215 3.93 8.09 8.99
C VAL A 215 2.67 8.58 9.73
N GLY A 216 2.74 9.76 10.35
CA GLY A 216 1.64 10.34 11.11
C GLY A 216 1.42 9.72 12.49
N GLU A 217 0.25 9.98 13.05
CA GLU A 217 -0.13 9.57 14.41
C GLU A 217 -0.85 8.21 14.45
N GLY A 218 -1.29 7.83 15.65
CA GLY A 218 -2.03 6.59 15.91
C GLY A 218 -1.17 5.46 16.47
N ALA A 219 -1.82 4.40 16.94
CA ALA A 219 -1.16 3.20 17.43
C ALA A 219 -0.46 2.47 16.27
N THR A 220 0.72 1.90 16.53
CA THR A 220 1.48 1.17 15.52
C THR A 220 2.45 0.19 16.16
N ARG A 221 2.80 -0.86 15.41
CA ARG A 221 3.89 -1.80 15.71
C ARG A 221 5.22 -1.38 15.09
N ALA A 222 5.23 -0.34 14.24
CA ALA A 222 6.46 0.18 13.66
C ALA A 222 7.41 0.69 14.74
N ARG A 223 8.70 0.38 14.62
CA ARG A 223 9.76 0.84 15.56
C ARG A 223 10.05 2.31 15.43
N HIS A 224 9.82 2.87 14.24
CA HIS A 224 10.13 4.25 13.92
C HIS A 224 8.87 5.02 13.55
N ARG A 225 8.97 6.34 13.64
CA ARG A 225 7.87 7.25 13.29
C ARG A 225 8.39 8.55 12.70
N CYS A 226 7.72 9.04 11.65
CA CYS A 226 7.83 10.42 11.22
C CYS A 226 6.47 11.13 11.28
N ALA A 227 6.52 12.47 11.33
CA ALA A 227 5.33 13.26 11.63
C ALA A 227 4.32 13.30 10.48
N HIS A 228 4.77 13.35 9.24
CA HIS A 228 3.96 13.54 8.03
C HIS A 228 4.74 13.15 6.76
N PRO A 229 4.08 13.03 5.60
CA PRO A 229 4.70 12.61 4.34
C PRO A 229 5.92 13.45 3.94
N GLN A 230 5.87 14.76 4.12
CA GLN A 230 7.00 15.64 3.82
C GLN A 230 8.25 15.28 4.63
N ALA A 231 8.12 14.99 5.94
CA ALA A 231 9.25 14.58 6.76
C ALA A 231 9.87 13.25 6.30
N LEU A 232 9.05 12.33 5.77
CA LEU A 232 9.55 11.11 5.15
C LEU A 232 10.33 11.41 3.87
N ARG A 233 9.77 12.25 2.97
CA ARG A 233 10.46 12.65 1.72
C ARG A 233 11.80 13.34 1.98
N GLU A 234 11.87 14.21 2.99
CA GLU A 234 13.11 14.87 3.41
C GLU A 234 14.15 13.85 3.90
N TRP A 235 13.75 12.88 4.71
CA TRP A 235 14.63 11.80 5.16
C TRP A 235 15.11 10.94 3.99
N LEU A 236 14.24 10.56 3.07
CA LEU A 236 14.58 9.82 1.85
C LEU A 236 15.56 10.63 0.97
N GLY A 237 15.35 11.93 0.83
CA GLY A 237 16.23 12.83 0.08
C GLY A 237 17.63 12.94 0.71
N SER A 238 17.71 12.97 2.04
CA SER A 238 19.01 12.98 2.73
C SER A 238 19.81 11.69 2.46
N ALA A 239 19.11 10.57 2.32
CA ALA A 239 19.72 9.29 1.99
C ALA A 239 20.24 9.23 0.55
N GLN A 240 19.65 9.99 -0.37
CA GLN A 240 20.08 10.05 -1.78
C GLN A 240 21.48 10.69 -1.94
N HIS A 241 21.83 11.64 -1.07
CA HIS A 241 23.07 12.43 -1.17
C HIS A 241 24.27 11.86 -0.39
N LEU A 242 24.10 10.80 0.37
CA LEU A 242 25.23 10.18 1.05
C LEU A 242 26.08 9.40 0.06
N SER A 243 27.17 10.04 -0.37
CA SER A 243 28.22 9.38 -1.13
C SER A 243 28.75 8.15 -0.38
N ASN A 244 29.09 7.10 -1.12
CA ASN A 244 29.83 5.93 -0.65
C ASN A 244 31.13 6.39 0.03
N SER A 245 31.09 6.67 1.32
CA SER A 245 32.32 6.73 2.12
C SER A 245 32.67 5.28 2.45
N PRO A 246 33.82 4.78 2.01
CA PRO A 246 34.29 3.45 2.40
C PRO A 246 34.48 3.38 3.93
N PRO A 247 34.38 2.18 4.51
CA PRO A 247 34.55 1.95 5.94
C PRO A 247 35.91 2.35 6.47
#